data_55f25859814a22a7e8dacfcc2f82a848
#
_entry.id   55f25859814a22a7e8dacfcc2f82a848
#
_cell.length_a   1.000
_cell.length_b   1.000
_cell.length_c   1.000
_cell.angle_alpha   90.00
_cell.angle_beta   90.00
_cell.angle_gamma   90.00
#
_symmetry.space_group_name_H-M   'P 1'
#
loop_
_entity.id
_entity.type
_entity.pdbx_description
1 polymer ?
#
loop_
_entity_poly.entity_id
_entity_poly.type
_entity_poly.pdbx_seq_one_letter_code
_entity_poly.pdbx_strand_id
1 'polypeptide(L)'
;MNKKISRRDFLKLGGLAAIVGTASGTVLAKSNTPNNPYKPLDDVCGIPQAQTGMDHGEGLPGTGDVDHERNGFNPGDILYDFDYGTVSTLPNGQLLREYEILAINKNIEIVPGIDFPAWTYNGRIPGPTIRATEGDLVRIRFINGSDHPHSM
;
A
#
# COMPACT_ATOMS: atom_id res chain seq x y z
N MET A 1 5.12 -38.79 26.27
CA MET A 1 4.11 -37.79 26.63
C MET A 1 4.64 -36.40 26.22
N ASN A 2 4.20 -35.87 25.08
CA ASN A 2 4.63 -34.55 24.61
C ASN A 2 3.73 -33.45 25.21
N LYS A 3 4.28 -32.70 26.13
CA LYS A 3 3.59 -31.55 26.76
C LYS A 3 3.61 -30.39 25.80
N LYS A 4 2.44 -30.00 25.27
CA LYS A 4 2.30 -28.81 24.42
C LYS A 4 2.50 -27.54 25.27
N ILE A 5 3.50 -26.76 24.95
CA ILE A 5 3.78 -25.47 25.62
C ILE A 5 2.73 -24.45 25.15
N SER A 6 2.02 -23.86 26.10
CA SER A 6 1.01 -22.82 25.83
C SER A 6 1.70 -21.49 25.49
N ARG A 7 1.05 -20.66 24.63
CA ARG A 7 1.53 -19.32 24.30
C ARG A 7 1.74 -18.43 25.54
N ARG A 8 0.99 -18.66 26.60
CA ARG A 8 1.15 -17.97 27.89
C ARG A 8 2.41 -18.38 28.64
N ASP A 9 2.86 -19.63 28.50
CA ASP A 9 4.07 -20.12 29.16
C ASP A 9 5.33 -19.60 28.47
N PHE A 10 5.26 -19.38 27.15
CA PHE A 10 6.34 -18.77 26.38
C PHE A 10 6.59 -17.29 26.78
N LEU A 11 5.54 -16.53 27.04
CA LEU A 11 5.64 -15.13 27.47
C LEU A 11 6.18 -14.99 28.91
N LYS A 12 5.97 -15.98 29.77
CA LYS A 12 6.52 -15.97 31.13
C LYS A 12 8.02 -16.32 31.19
N LEU A 13 8.53 -17.08 30.22
CA LEU A 13 9.96 -17.38 30.12
C LEU A 13 10.79 -16.24 29.51
N GLY A 14 10.19 -15.38 28.66
CA GLY A 14 10.89 -14.23 28.06
C GLY A 14 11.07 -13.01 28.98
N GLY A 15 10.40 -13.00 30.13
CA GLY A 15 10.37 -11.83 31.03
C GLY A 15 11.47 -11.76 32.11
N LEU A 16 12.36 -12.73 32.19
CA LEU A 16 13.30 -12.86 33.32
C LEU A 16 14.77 -12.58 32.99
N ALA A 17 15.07 -12.05 31.80
CA ALA A 17 16.45 -11.83 31.35
C ALA A 17 16.87 -10.34 31.21
N ALA A 18 16.18 -9.42 31.87
CA ALA A 18 16.52 -7.99 31.74
C ALA A 18 16.59 -7.24 33.08
N ILE A 19 17.37 -7.69 34.04
CA ILE A 19 17.89 -6.84 35.13
C ILE A 19 19.20 -7.43 35.61
N VAL A 20 20.34 -7.00 35.09
CA VAL A 20 21.59 -6.72 35.80
C VAL A 20 22.55 -6.00 34.82
N GLY A 21 23.05 -4.83 35.23
CA GLY A 21 24.26 -4.25 34.66
C GLY A 21 24.16 -2.83 34.14
N THR A 22 24.02 -1.87 35.07
CA THR A 22 24.45 -0.48 34.82
C THR A 22 25.98 -0.44 34.79
N ALA A 23 26.57 -0.25 33.62
CA ALA A 23 27.89 0.30 33.47
C ALA A 23 27.89 1.19 32.23
N SER A 24 27.99 2.49 32.47
CA SER A 24 28.20 3.53 31.48
C SER A 24 29.55 3.30 30.77
N GLY A 25 29.44 2.81 29.53
CA GLY A 25 30.54 2.74 28.60
C GLY A 25 30.02 3.14 27.24
N THR A 26 30.32 4.36 26.81
CA THR A 26 30.11 4.79 25.41
C THR A 26 31.04 3.97 24.52
N VAL A 27 30.52 2.85 24.01
CA VAL A 27 31.20 2.14 22.94
C VAL A 27 30.81 2.85 21.66
N LEU A 28 31.74 3.67 21.13
CA LEU A 28 31.70 4.10 19.74
C LEU A 28 31.82 2.85 18.87
N ALA A 29 30.70 2.31 18.45
CA ALA A 29 30.65 1.27 17.44
C ALA A 29 31.20 1.86 16.14
N LYS A 30 32.46 1.55 15.84
CA LYS A 30 33.07 1.77 14.55
C LYS A 30 32.30 0.85 13.58
N SER A 31 31.39 1.38 12.80
CA SER A 31 30.68 0.65 11.74
C SER A 31 31.72 0.27 10.68
N ASN A 32 32.21 -0.96 10.73
CA ASN A 32 32.81 -1.58 9.57
C ASN A 32 31.69 -1.90 8.57
N THR A 33 31.34 -0.94 7.77
CA THR A 33 30.54 -1.22 6.56
C THR A 33 31.43 -2.03 5.63
N PRO A 34 31.03 -3.27 5.24
CA PRO A 34 31.74 -3.99 4.20
C PRO A 34 31.74 -3.12 2.95
N ASN A 35 32.86 -3.08 2.23
CA ASN A 35 33.00 -2.37 0.97
C ASN A 35 31.81 -2.69 0.06
N ASN A 36 30.87 -1.76 -0.01
CA ASN A 36 29.77 -1.83 -0.96
C ASN A 36 30.33 -1.43 -2.32
N PRO A 37 30.36 -2.31 -3.33
CA PRO A 37 30.86 -1.98 -4.66
C PRO A 37 29.94 -1.01 -5.42
N TYR A 38 28.78 -0.69 -4.85
CA TYR A 38 27.87 0.29 -5.43
C TYR A 38 28.26 1.69 -4.95
N LYS A 39 28.73 2.52 -5.88
CA LYS A 39 28.85 3.96 -5.64
C LYS A 39 27.48 4.54 -5.28
N PRO A 40 27.38 5.48 -4.32
CA PRO A 40 26.17 6.24 -4.12
C PRO A 40 25.70 6.86 -5.44
N LEU A 41 24.41 6.91 -5.66
CA LEU A 41 23.82 7.45 -6.90
C LEU A 41 24.18 8.94 -7.15
N ASP A 42 24.63 9.64 -6.12
CA ASP A 42 25.00 11.04 -6.16
C ASP A 42 26.17 11.34 -7.10
N ASP A 43 27.05 10.34 -7.36
CA ASP A 43 28.19 10.49 -8.28
C ASP A 43 27.86 10.12 -9.74
N VAL A 44 26.68 9.54 -10.02
CA VAL A 44 26.35 8.99 -11.36
C VAL A 44 25.46 9.92 -12.17
N CYS A 45 24.69 10.75 -11.51
CA CYS A 45 23.77 11.67 -12.17
C CYS A 45 24.15 13.10 -11.92
N GLY A 46 25.04 13.77 -12.43
CA GLY A 46 25.37 15.20 -12.29
C GLY A 46 24.23 16.15 -11.84
N ILE A 47 23.45 15.72 -10.87
CA ILE A 47 22.41 16.52 -10.24
C ILE A 47 23.13 17.51 -9.33
N PRO A 48 23.03 18.82 -9.55
CA PRO A 48 23.61 19.80 -8.64
C PRO A 48 23.08 19.52 -7.23
N GLN A 49 23.99 19.39 -6.27
CA GLN A 49 23.60 19.32 -4.86
C GLN A 49 22.67 20.49 -4.55
N ALA A 50 21.46 20.17 -4.10
CA ALA A 50 20.50 21.17 -3.67
C ALA A 50 21.16 22.05 -2.62
N GLN A 51 21.39 23.30 -2.95
CA GLN A 51 21.85 24.30 -2.00
C GLN A 51 20.81 24.39 -0.89
N THR A 52 21.22 24.10 0.33
CA THR A 52 20.45 24.34 1.55
C THR A 52 20.13 25.82 1.63
N GLY A 53 18.92 26.21 1.21
CA GLY A 53 18.49 27.60 1.18
C GLY A 53 17.57 27.92 0.02
N MET A 54 17.07 26.95 -0.73
CA MET A 54 16.00 27.20 -1.69
C MET A 54 14.72 27.46 -0.90
N ASP A 55 14.29 28.71 -0.98
CA ASP A 55 12.91 29.12 -0.79
C ASP A 55 12.05 28.12 -1.60
N HIS A 56 11.16 27.38 -0.94
CA HIS A 56 10.24 26.47 -1.61
C HIS A 56 9.21 27.33 -2.35
N GLY A 57 9.67 27.94 -3.46
CA GLY A 57 8.83 28.71 -4.36
C GLY A 57 7.71 27.80 -4.87
N GLU A 58 6.49 28.29 -4.75
CA GLU A 58 5.31 27.71 -5.35
C GLU A 58 5.61 27.30 -6.79
N GLY A 59 5.51 26.00 -7.11
CA GLY A 59 5.46 25.55 -8.48
C GLY A 59 6.52 24.57 -9.00
N LEU A 60 7.35 23.97 -8.16
CA LEU A 60 8.18 22.87 -8.65
C LEU A 60 7.32 21.59 -8.74
N PRO A 61 7.28 20.91 -9.91
CA PRO A 61 6.61 19.61 -10.02
C PRO A 61 7.13 18.65 -8.97
N GLY A 62 6.23 18.00 -8.25
CA GLY A 62 6.59 17.01 -7.24
C GLY A 62 6.65 17.52 -5.80
N THR A 63 6.38 18.81 -5.53
CA THR A 63 6.27 19.35 -4.16
C THR A 63 4.80 19.59 -3.81
N GLY A 64 4.37 19.14 -2.63
CA GLY A 64 3.00 19.26 -2.13
C GLY A 64 2.26 17.92 -2.04
N ASP A 65 0.95 17.98 -1.85
CA ASP A 65 0.09 16.81 -1.75
C ASP A 65 -0.57 16.50 -3.10
N VAL A 66 -0.77 15.20 -3.38
CA VAL A 66 -1.52 14.73 -4.56
C VAL A 66 -2.98 15.16 -4.45
N ASP A 67 -3.54 15.66 -5.53
CA ASP A 67 -4.95 16.03 -5.61
C ASP A 67 -5.85 14.80 -5.76
N HIS A 68 -6.27 14.25 -4.62
CA HIS A 68 -7.14 13.10 -4.56
C HIS A 68 -8.58 13.40 -5.02
N GLU A 69 -9.05 14.65 -4.91
CA GLU A 69 -10.36 15.08 -5.44
C GLU A 69 -10.36 15.03 -6.96
N ARG A 70 -9.33 15.56 -7.60
CA ARG A 70 -9.13 15.48 -9.04
C ARG A 70 -9.02 14.03 -9.51
N ASN A 71 -8.34 13.19 -8.77
CA ASN A 71 -8.24 11.76 -9.04
C ASN A 71 -9.59 11.05 -8.86
N GLY A 72 -10.51 11.59 -8.06
CA GLY A 72 -11.79 10.99 -7.74
C GLY A 72 -11.69 9.79 -6.80
N PHE A 73 -10.55 9.58 -6.16
CA PHE A 73 -10.31 8.57 -5.13
C PHE A 73 -9.08 8.92 -4.30
N ASN A 74 -9.04 8.40 -3.07
CA ASN A 74 -7.84 8.40 -2.22
C ASN A 74 -7.38 6.94 -2.06
N PRO A 75 -6.11 6.60 -2.39
CA PRO A 75 -5.61 5.23 -2.22
C PRO A 75 -5.73 4.68 -0.80
N GLY A 76 -5.74 5.55 0.21
CA GLY A 76 -5.93 5.16 1.61
C GLY A 76 -7.31 4.58 1.91
N ASP A 77 -8.31 4.88 1.09
CA ASP A 77 -9.69 4.39 1.27
C ASP A 77 -9.80 2.87 1.15
N ILE A 78 -8.83 2.20 0.51
CA ILE A 78 -8.78 0.74 0.40
C ILE A 78 -8.83 0.04 1.77
N LEU A 79 -8.44 0.75 2.85
CA LEU A 79 -8.40 0.20 4.19
C LEU A 79 -9.79 0.09 4.84
N TYR A 80 -10.79 0.81 4.35
CA TYR A 80 -12.12 0.88 4.96
C TYR A 80 -13.29 0.99 3.96
N ASP A 81 -13.04 1.42 2.73
CA ASP A 81 -14.05 1.51 1.68
C ASP A 81 -14.18 0.17 0.95
N PHE A 82 -14.98 -0.74 1.52
CA PHE A 82 -15.20 -2.06 0.95
C PHE A 82 -16.45 -2.09 0.09
N ASP A 83 -16.33 -2.71 -1.09
CA ASP A 83 -17.48 -3.00 -1.94
C ASP A 83 -18.15 -4.31 -1.49
N TYR A 84 -19.38 -4.21 -1.01
CA TYR A 84 -20.19 -5.36 -0.59
C TYR A 84 -21.07 -5.91 -1.72
N GLY A 85 -21.05 -5.27 -2.89
CA GLY A 85 -21.89 -5.60 -4.03
C GLY A 85 -23.38 -5.33 -3.81
N THR A 86 -24.16 -5.59 -4.83
CA THR A 86 -25.63 -5.63 -4.72
C THR A 86 -26.04 -6.97 -4.16
N VAL A 87 -26.74 -6.97 -3.02
CA VAL A 87 -27.11 -8.20 -2.29
C VAL A 87 -28.54 -8.57 -2.60
N SER A 88 -28.77 -9.84 -2.98
CA SER A 88 -30.09 -10.45 -3.14
C SER A 88 -30.12 -11.85 -2.51
N THR A 89 -31.32 -12.35 -2.23
CA THR A 89 -31.49 -13.72 -1.68
C THR A 89 -32.04 -14.65 -2.75
N LEU A 90 -31.34 -15.73 -3.01
CA LEU A 90 -31.79 -16.77 -3.93
C LEU A 90 -32.93 -17.61 -3.32
N PRO A 91 -33.71 -18.35 -4.13
CA PRO A 91 -34.81 -19.18 -3.63
C PRO A 91 -34.39 -20.27 -2.61
N ASN A 92 -33.13 -20.68 -2.64
CA ASN A 92 -32.56 -21.63 -1.70
C ASN A 92 -32.09 -20.99 -0.38
N GLY A 93 -32.29 -19.68 -0.21
CA GLY A 93 -31.85 -18.91 0.97
C GLY A 93 -30.41 -18.43 0.94
N GLN A 94 -29.63 -18.76 -0.09
CA GLN A 94 -28.25 -18.30 -0.25
C GLN A 94 -28.22 -16.83 -0.65
N LEU A 95 -27.28 -16.06 -0.13
CA LEU A 95 -27.08 -14.66 -0.56
C LEU A 95 -26.27 -14.65 -1.86
N LEU A 96 -26.77 -13.87 -2.83
CA LEU A 96 -26.07 -13.52 -4.05
C LEU A 96 -25.52 -12.09 -3.92
N ARG A 97 -24.23 -11.92 -4.13
CA ARG A 97 -23.56 -10.60 -4.24
C ARG A 97 -23.11 -10.38 -5.67
N GLU A 98 -23.59 -9.30 -6.25
CA GLU A 98 -23.26 -8.93 -7.62
C GLU A 98 -22.38 -7.69 -7.64
N TYR A 99 -21.28 -7.77 -8.35
CA TYR A 99 -20.31 -6.70 -8.52
C TYR A 99 -20.15 -6.38 -9.99
N GLU A 100 -19.95 -5.10 -10.29
CA GLU A 100 -19.58 -4.67 -11.64
C GLU A 100 -18.17 -4.05 -11.58
N ILE A 101 -17.25 -4.61 -12.34
CA ILE A 101 -15.87 -4.13 -12.43
C ILE A 101 -15.62 -3.66 -13.86
N LEU A 102 -15.33 -2.38 -13.99
CA LEU A 102 -15.03 -1.72 -15.25
C LEU A 102 -13.53 -1.41 -15.34
N ALA A 103 -12.83 -2.03 -16.28
CA ALA A 103 -11.45 -1.67 -16.61
C ALA A 103 -11.47 -0.47 -17.56
N ILE A 104 -10.81 0.62 -17.21
CA ILE A 104 -10.68 1.83 -18.03
C ILE A 104 -9.30 2.47 -17.90
N ASN A 105 -8.90 3.15 -18.96
CA ASN A 105 -7.75 4.05 -18.92
C ASN A 105 -8.14 5.37 -18.26
N LYS A 106 -7.30 5.89 -17.39
CA LYS A 106 -7.52 7.17 -16.71
C LYS A 106 -6.18 7.83 -16.39
N ASN A 107 -6.08 9.13 -16.64
CA ASN A 107 -4.96 9.89 -16.12
C ASN A 107 -5.16 10.15 -14.63
N ILE A 108 -4.19 9.79 -13.81
CA ILE A 108 -4.18 10.03 -12.38
C ILE A 108 -2.94 10.84 -12.02
N GLU A 109 -3.10 11.78 -11.11
CA GLU A 109 -1.98 12.46 -10.51
C GLU A 109 -1.33 11.55 -9.48
N ILE A 110 -0.06 11.19 -9.73
CA ILE A 110 0.74 10.31 -8.83
C ILE A 110 1.71 11.11 -7.95
N VAL A 111 2.08 12.28 -8.43
CA VAL A 111 2.90 13.26 -7.74
C VAL A 111 2.31 14.62 -8.11
N PRO A 112 2.32 15.63 -7.22
CA PRO A 112 1.77 16.95 -7.50
C PRO A 112 2.20 17.51 -8.86
N GLY A 113 1.22 17.78 -9.72
CA GLY A 113 1.43 18.28 -11.07
C GLY A 113 1.92 17.27 -12.11
N ILE A 114 2.04 15.98 -11.75
CA ILE A 114 2.48 14.92 -12.67
C ILE A 114 1.37 13.89 -12.84
N ASP A 115 0.80 13.85 -14.04
CA ASP A 115 -0.21 12.88 -14.44
C ASP A 115 0.43 11.63 -15.04
N PHE A 116 -0.14 10.47 -14.67
CA PHE A 116 0.25 9.16 -15.18
C PHE A 116 -0.95 8.50 -15.87
N PRO A 117 -0.81 8.02 -17.11
CA PRO A 117 -1.85 7.26 -17.79
C PRO A 117 -1.93 5.86 -17.18
N ALA A 118 -2.91 5.64 -16.34
CA ALA A 118 -3.07 4.43 -15.57
C ALA A 118 -4.18 3.53 -16.10
N TRP A 119 -4.01 2.24 -15.91
CA TRP A 119 -5.08 1.25 -16.07
C TRP A 119 -5.77 1.07 -14.73
N THR A 120 -7.05 1.32 -14.70
CA THR A 120 -7.81 1.38 -13.45
C THR A 120 -8.97 0.41 -13.46
N TYR A 121 -9.38 -0.06 -12.28
CA TYR A 121 -10.65 -0.72 -12.09
C TYR A 121 -11.61 0.24 -11.37
N ASN A 122 -12.76 0.49 -11.99
CA ASN A 122 -13.76 1.48 -11.55
C ASN A 122 -13.16 2.88 -11.34
N GLY A 123 -12.15 3.25 -12.17
CA GLY A 123 -11.52 4.58 -12.18
C GLY A 123 -10.60 4.86 -10.99
N ARG A 124 -10.14 3.84 -10.25
CA ARG A 124 -9.29 3.97 -9.07
C ARG A 124 -8.13 2.98 -9.05
N ILE A 125 -7.07 3.31 -8.32
CA ILE A 125 -5.91 2.48 -8.01
C ILE A 125 -5.58 2.61 -6.52
N PRO A 126 -5.53 1.51 -5.76
CA PRO A 126 -5.97 0.18 -6.15
C PRO A 126 -7.45 0.14 -6.53
N GLY A 127 -7.86 -0.87 -7.30
CA GLY A 127 -9.28 -1.11 -7.62
C GLY A 127 -10.13 -1.34 -6.35
N PRO A 128 -11.46 -1.47 -6.48
CA PRO A 128 -12.33 -1.66 -5.33
C PRO A 128 -11.99 -2.95 -4.58
N THR A 129 -12.00 -2.88 -3.25
CA THR A 129 -11.83 -4.06 -2.40
C THR A 129 -13.17 -4.77 -2.25
N ILE A 130 -13.32 -5.90 -2.94
CA ILE A 130 -14.51 -6.75 -2.86
C ILE A 130 -14.57 -7.45 -1.51
N ARG A 131 -15.73 -7.41 -0.86
CA ARG A 131 -15.96 -8.10 0.40
C ARG A 131 -17.21 -8.98 0.35
N ALA A 132 -17.01 -10.26 0.64
CA ALA A 132 -18.08 -11.25 0.73
C ALA A 132 -17.91 -12.10 2.01
N THR A 133 -18.97 -12.81 2.40
CA THR A 133 -18.95 -13.73 3.52
C THR A 133 -18.89 -15.18 3.00
N GLU A 134 -18.25 -16.06 3.75
CA GLU A 134 -18.25 -17.48 3.42
C GLU A 134 -19.69 -18.01 3.28
N GLY A 135 -19.95 -18.70 2.17
CA GLY A 135 -21.29 -19.20 1.81
C GLY A 135 -22.06 -18.28 0.86
N ASP A 136 -21.65 -17.04 0.66
CA ASP A 136 -22.25 -16.17 -0.35
C ASP A 136 -21.92 -16.68 -1.77
N LEU A 137 -22.87 -16.54 -2.70
CA LEU A 137 -22.61 -16.69 -4.12
C LEU A 137 -22.13 -15.34 -4.66
N VAL A 138 -20.92 -15.30 -5.22
CA VAL A 138 -20.35 -14.09 -5.82
C VAL A 138 -20.49 -14.14 -7.33
N ARG A 139 -21.09 -13.11 -7.89
CA ARG A 139 -21.18 -12.88 -9.34
C ARG A 139 -20.45 -11.58 -9.68
N ILE A 140 -19.48 -11.66 -10.56
CA ILE A 140 -18.75 -10.49 -11.04
C ILE A 140 -19.04 -10.31 -12.52
N ARG A 141 -19.54 -9.13 -12.86
CA ARG A 141 -19.63 -8.66 -14.24
C ARG A 141 -18.39 -7.83 -14.53
N PHE A 142 -17.49 -8.39 -15.32
CA PHE A 142 -16.31 -7.69 -15.76
C PHE A 142 -16.53 -7.06 -17.12
N ILE A 143 -16.25 -5.76 -17.26
CA ILE A 143 -16.37 -4.98 -18.49
C ILE A 143 -15.00 -4.41 -18.81
N ASN A 144 -14.47 -4.74 -19.99
CA ASN A 144 -13.27 -4.10 -20.47
C ASN A 144 -13.64 -2.90 -21.35
N GLY A 145 -13.49 -1.70 -20.82
CA GLY A 145 -13.64 -0.42 -21.52
C GLY A 145 -12.30 0.21 -21.91
N SER A 146 -11.20 -0.51 -21.71
CA SER A 146 -9.85 -0.10 -22.09
C SER A 146 -9.51 -0.59 -23.51
N ASP A 147 -8.47 -0.03 -24.08
CA ASP A 147 -7.87 -0.46 -25.36
C ASP A 147 -6.87 -1.62 -25.20
N HIS A 148 -6.66 -2.09 -23.99
CA HIS A 148 -5.78 -3.22 -23.66
C HIS A 148 -6.57 -4.41 -23.11
N PRO A 149 -6.08 -5.66 -23.28
CA PRO A 149 -6.66 -6.81 -22.61
C PRO A 149 -6.43 -6.76 -21.10
N HIS A 150 -7.50 -7.01 -20.34
CA HIS A 150 -7.47 -7.11 -18.89
C HIS A 150 -8.07 -8.42 -18.42
N SER A 151 -7.61 -8.92 -17.28
CA SER A 151 -8.15 -10.10 -16.60
C SER A 151 -8.26 -9.83 -15.09
N MET A 152 -9.13 -10.58 -14.45
CA MET A 152 -9.23 -10.66 -13.00
C MET A 152 -8.63 -11.96 -12.48
#